data_97f3e9e460ac6628900157a9ba1af30b
#
_entry.id   97f3e9e460ac6628900157a9ba1af30b
#
_cell.length_a   1.000
_cell.length_b   1.000
_cell.length_c   1.000
_cell.angle_alpha   90.00
_cell.angle_beta   90.00
_cell.angle_gamma   90.00
#
_symmetry.space_group_name_H-M   'P 1'
#
loop_
_entity.id
_entity.type
_entity.pdbx_description
1 polymer ?
#
loop_
_entity_poly.entity_id
_entity_poly.type
_entity_poly.pdbx_seq_one_letter_code
_entity_poly.pdbx_strand_id
1 'polypeptide(L)'
;MDIQLKRGVLDVCVLKAIKNEDSYGYKIIKDVKPVLELSESTLYTILKRLEEANMLVVRVVIHEGRIRKYYHITENGLKRIEEFKSEWKELMDIYQFIVEE
;
A
#
# COMPACT_ATOMS: atom_id res chain seq x y z
N MET A 1 12.69 -3.84 12.33
CA MET A 1 11.28 -4.26 12.16
C MET A 1 11.23 -5.64 11.51
N ASP A 2 10.38 -6.50 12.03
CA ASP A 2 10.17 -7.85 11.47
C ASP A 2 9.77 -7.74 9.99
N ILE A 3 10.28 -8.67 9.16
CA ILE A 3 10.06 -8.59 7.70
C ILE A 3 8.59 -8.74 7.31
N GLN A 4 7.85 -9.57 8.05
CA GLN A 4 6.42 -9.76 7.79
C GLN A 4 5.60 -8.54 8.18
N LEU A 5 5.91 -7.94 9.32
CA LEU A 5 5.28 -6.72 9.77
C LEU A 5 5.56 -5.57 8.79
N LYS A 6 6.81 -5.46 8.37
CA LYS A 6 7.21 -4.42 7.40
C LYS A 6 6.46 -4.58 6.08
N ARG A 7 6.33 -5.82 5.58
CA ARG A 7 5.60 -6.10 4.36
C ARG A 7 4.15 -5.65 4.47
N GLY A 8 3.48 -5.95 5.57
CA GLY A 8 2.11 -5.55 5.79
C GLY A 8 1.93 -4.03 5.81
N VAL A 9 2.85 -3.33 6.45
CA VAL A 9 2.83 -1.86 6.50
C VAL A 9 3.03 -1.28 5.10
N LEU A 10 3.99 -1.80 4.33
CA LEU A 10 4.27 -1.33 2.97
C LEU A 10 3.06 -1.52 2.06
N ASP A 11 2.42 -2.69 2.13
CA ASP A 11 1.23 -3.00 1.34
C ASP A 11 0.12 -1.98 1.60
N VAL A 12 -0.16 -1.70 2.87
CA VAL A 12 -1.25 -0.78 3.24
C VAL A 12 -0.91 0.66 2.86
N CYS A 13 0.36 1.07 2.97
CA CYS A 13 0.78 2.39 2.53
C CYS A 13 0.53 2.58 1.02
N VAL A 14 0.87 1.58 0.22
CA VAL A 14 0.65 1.64 -1.23
C VAL A 14 -0.86 1.66 -1.53
N LEU A 15 -1.64 0.81 -0.87
CA LEU A 15 -3.09 0.81 -1.04
C LEU A 15 -3.71 2.16 -0.67
N LYS A 16 -3.24 2.77 0.40
CA LYS A 16 -3.71 4.10 0.82
C LYS A 16 -3.41 5.14 -0.25
N ALA A 17 -2.25 5.06 -0.89
CA ALA A 17 -1.86 6.01 -1.93
C ALA A 17 -2.79 5.99 -3.15
N ILE A 18 -3.50 4.88 -3.38
CA ILE A 18 -4.42 4.75 -4.51
C ILE A 18 -5.89 4.70 -4.06
N LYS A 19 -6.15 4.96 -2.77
CA LYS A 19 -7.50 4.80 -2.19
C LYS A 19 -8.53 5.75 -2.78
N ASN A 20 -8.19 7.02 -2.91
CA ASN A 20 -9.16 8.05 -3.29
C ASN A 20 -9.24 8.28 -4.80
N GLU A 21 -8.19 7.96 -5.54
CA GLU A 21 -8.16 8.05 -6.99
C GLU A 21 -7.07 7.14 -7.54
N ASP A 22 -7.23 6.78 -8.80
CA ASP A 22 -6.22 5.98 -9.49
C ASP A 22 -4.88 6.71 -9.51
N SER A 23 -3.80 5.95 -9.43
CA SER A 23 -2.46 6.53 -9.38
C SER A 23 -1.48 5.71 -10.22
N TYR A 24 -0.27 6.18 -10.33
CA TYR A 24 0.78 5.54 -11.10
C TYR A 24 2.09 5.55 -10.28
N GLY A 25 3.06 4.74 -10.71
CA GLY A 25 4.26 4.47 -9.91
C GLY A 25 4.96 5.69 -9.34
N TYR A 26 5.27 6.66 -10.18
CA TYR A 26 5.99 7.86 -9.73
C TYR A 26 5.18 8.64 -8.68
N LYS A 27 3.88 8.81 -8.91
CA LYS A 27 3.02 9.52 -7.97
C LYS A 27 2.90 8.78 -6.64
N ILE A 28 2.81 7.44 -6.69
CA ILE A 28 2.74 6.63 -5.47
C ILE A 28 4.00 6.83 -4.63
N ILE A 29 5.18 6.75 -5.25
CA ILE A 29 6.45 6.95 -4.55
C ILE A 29 6.49 8.32 -3.88
N LYS A 30 6.07 9.35 -4.63
CA LYS A 30 6.03 10.72 -4.13
C LYS A 30 5.07 10.86 -2.94
N ASP A 31 3.87 10.28 -3.07
CA ASP A 31 2.84 10.42 -2.04
C ASP A 31 3.18 9.70 -0.74
N VAL A 32 3.89 8.57 -0.80
CA VAL A 32 4.28 7.84 0.41
C VAL A 32 5.59 8.34 1.02
N LYS A 33 6.36 9.15 0.29
CA LYS A 33 7.68 9.63 0.72
C LYS A 33 7.71 10.25 2.13
N PRO A 34 6.69 11.04 2.56
CA PRO A 34 6.71 11.60 3.91
C PRO A 34 6.80 10.55 5.02
N VAL A 35 6.38 9.32 4.79
CA VAL A 35 6.38 8.28 5.81
C VAL A 35 7.35 7.15 5.52
N LEU A 36 7.68 6.90 4.24
CA LEU A 36 8.69 5.89 3.90
C LEU A 36 9.23 6.11 2.49
N GLU A 37 10.49 5.73 2.29
CA GLU A 37 11.12 5.77 0.98
C GLU A 37 11.00 4.42 0.30
N LEU A 38 10.47 4.44 -0.93
CA LEU A 38 10.35 3.24 -1.76
C LEU A 38 11.18 3.44 -3.03
N SER A 39 12.02 2.45 -3.35
CA SER A 39 12.63 2.38 -4.66
C SER A 39 11.59 1.92 -5.67
N GLU A 40 11.84 2.19 -6.95
CA GLU A 40 10.94 1.72 -8.00
C GLU A 40 10.80 0.19 -7.99
N SER A 41 11.92 -0.52 -7.83
CA SER A 41 11.89 -1.98 -7.83
C SER A 41 11.08 -2.54 -6.68
N THR A 42 11.19 -1.95 -5.49
CA THR A 42 10.40 -2.36 -4.33
C THR A 42 8.93 -2.08 -4.57
N LEU A 43 8.60 -0.90 -5.09
CA LEU A 43 7.21 -0.55 -5.38
C LEU A 43 6.59 -1.53 -6.36
N TYR A 44 7.27 -1.83 -7.48
CA TYR A 44 6.70 -2.73 -8.47
C TYR A 44 6.52 -4.15 -7.94
N THR A 45 7.39 -4.60 -7.03
CA THR A 45 7.22 -5.88 -6.33
C THR A 45 5.95 -5.88 -5.48
N ILE A 46 5.72 -4.78 -4.75
CA ILE A 46 4.52 -4.61 -3.93
C ILE A 46 3.26 -4.59 -4.81
N LEU A 47 3.28 -3.79 -5.87
CA LEU A 47 2.13 -3.65 -6.78
C LEU A 47 1.76 -4.99 -7.41
N LYS A 48 2.74 -5.77 -7.83
CA LYS A 48 2.50 -7.09 -8.40
C LYS A 48 1.85 -8.04 -7.39
N ARG A 49 2.35 -8.02 -6.16
CA ARG A 49 1.81 -8.85 -5.09
C ARG A 49 0.35 -8.48 -4.77
N LEU A 50 0.07 -7.17 -4.72
CA LEU A 50 -1.28 -6.69 -4.46
C LEU A 50 -2.24 -7.02 -5.61
N GLU A 51 -1.77 -6.95 -6.83
CA GLU A 51 -2.56 -7.35 -8.00
C GLU A 51 -2.90 -8.84 -7.94
N GLU A 52 -1.92 -9.68 -7.65
CA GLU A 52 -2.11 -11.13 -7.52
C GLU A 52 -3.08 -11.48 -6.40
N ALA A 53 -3.14 -10.65 -5.37
CA ALA A 53 -4.07 -10.82 -4.24
C ALA A 53 -5.44 -10.17 -4.50
N ASN A 54 -5.69 -9.65 -5.69
CA ASN A 54 -6.93 -8.98 -6.08
C ASN A 54 -7.25 -7.74 -5.24
N MET A 55 -6.24 -7.07 -4.73
CA MET A 55 -6.40 -5.85 -3.94
C MET A 55 -6.34 -4.59 -4.79
N LEU A 56 -5.83 -4.72 -6.02
CA LEU A 56 -5.86 -3.65 -7.01
C LEU A 56 -5.95 -4.25 -8.40
N VAL A 57 -6.33 -3.42 -9.36
CA VAL A 57 -6.32 -3.77 -10.79
C VAL A 57 -5.50 -2.73 -11.54
N VAL A 58 -4.94 -3.14 -12.68
CA VAL A 58 -4.05 -2.31 -13.48
C VAL A 58 -4.78 -1.90 -14.76
N ARG A 59 -4.73 -0.62 -15.07
CA ARG A 59 -5.25 -0.08 -16.32
C ARG A 59 -4.09 0.54 -17.10
N VAL A 60 -3.98 0.16 -18.37
CA VAL A 60 -2.92 0.65 -19.23
C VAL A 60 -3.48 1.76 -20.12
N VAL A 61 -2.81 2.91 -20.16
CA VAL A 61 -3.17 4.01 -21.06
C VAL A 61 -1.93 4.48 -21.82
N ILE A 62 -2.18 5.02 -23.01
CA ILE A 62 -1.13 5.65 -23.80
C ILE A 62 -1.21 7.15 -23.51
N HIS A 63 -0.11 7.71 -23.02
CA HIS A 63 0.00 9.12 -22.67
C HIS A 63 1.23 9.70 -23.37
N GLU A 64 1.00 10.65 -24.26
CA GLU A 64 2.07 11.29 -25.05
C GLU A 64 2.99 10.26 -25.73
N GLY A 65 2.37 9.23 -26.35
CA GLY A 65 3.09 8.17 -27.06
C GLY A 65 3.77 7.13 -26.19
N ARG A 66 3.58 7.20 -24.87
CA ARG A 66 4.18 6.24 -23.92
C ARG A 66 3.10 5.46 -23.20
N ILE A 67 3.43 4.22 -22.85
CA ILE A 67 2.55 3.38 -22.04
C ILE A 67 2.66 3.80 -20.59
N ARG A 68 1.51 4.07 -19.96
CA ARG A 68 1.43 4.39 -18.53
C ARG A 68 0.45 3.45 -17.87
N LYS A 69 0.88 2.85 -16.75
CA LYS A 69 0.02 1.97 -15.95
C LYS A 69 -0.58 2.73 -14.79
N TYR A 70 -1.90 2.66 -14.68
CA TYR A 70 -2.64 3.21 -13.54
C TYR A 70 -3.16 2.08 -12.68
N TYR A 71 -3.14 2.30 -11.39
CA TYR A 71 -3.54 1.32 -10.38
C TYR A 71 -4.80 1.79 -9.69
N HIS A 72 -5.79 0.92 -9.65
CA HIS A 72 -7.09 1.19 -9.05
C HIS A 72 -7.33 0.22 -7.91
N ILE A 73 -7.72 0.72 -6.72
CA ILE A 73 -7.98 -0.12 -5.57
C ILE A 73 -9.31 -0.85 -5.74
N THR A 74 -9.36 -2.11 -5.30
CA THR A 74 -10.58 -2.92 -5.31
C THR A 74 -11.24 -2.87 -3.93
N GLU A 75 -12.43 -3.49 -3.82
CA GLU A 75 -13.07 -3.67 -2.51
C GLU A 75 -12.19 -4.47 -1.56
N ASN A 76 -11.48 -5.49 -2.08
CA ASN A 76 -10.54 -6.26 -1.26
C ASN A 76 -9.41 -5.38 -0.73
N GLY A 77 -8.93 -4.45 -1.55
CA GLY A 77 -7.90 -3.50 -1.11
C GLY A 77 -8.40 -2.56 -0.03
N LEU A 78 -9.62 -2.03 -0.20
CA LEU A 78 -10.25 -1.19 0.82
C LEU A 78 -10.44 -1.95 2.14
N LYS A 79 -10.89 -3.19 2.03
CA LYS A 79 -11.06 -4.07 3.18
C LYS A 79 -9.74 -4.32 3.91
N ARG A 80 -8.66 -4.51 3.16
CA ARG A 80 -7.33 -4.72 3.75
C ARG A 80 -6.88 -3.51 4.57
N ILE A 81 -7.15 -2.29 4.08
CA ILE A 81 -6.83 -1.08 4.84
C ILE A 81 -7.59 -1.08 6.18
N GLU A 82 -8.88 -1.40 6.16
CA GLU A 82 -9.70 -1.41 7.38
C GLU A 82 -9.28 -2.52 8.34
N GLU A 83 -8.90 -3.68 7.84
CA GLU A 83 -8.36 -4.77 8.65
C GLU A 83 -7.07 -4.34 9.35
N PHE A 84 -6.18 -3.65 8.62
CA PHE A 84 -4.94 -3.15 9.17
C PHE A 84 -5.18 -2.16 10.31
N LYS A 85 -6.14 -1.25 10.12
CA LYS A 85 -6.49 -0.29 11.18
C LYS A 85 -6.94 -0.99 12.45
N SER A 86 -7.77 -2.02 12.31
CA SER A 86 -8.27 -2.81 13.43
C SER A 86 -7.15 -3.59 14.13
N GLU A 87 -6.30 -4.25 13.33
CA GLU A 87 -5.15 -4.99 13.85
C GLU A 87 -4.19 -4.07 14.60
N TRP A 88 -3.95 -2.88 14.06
CA TRP A 88 -3.05 -1.92 14.69
C TRP A 88 -3.60 -1.43 16.02
N LYS A 89 -4.90 -1.18 16.09
CA LYS A 89 -5.55 -0.78 17.33
C LYS A 89 -5.36 -1.83 18.42
N GLU A 90 -5.55 -3.10 18.07
CA GLU A 90 -5.31 -4.20 19.01
C GLU A 90 -3.86 -4.24 19.47
N LEU A 91 -2.92 -4.05 18.55
CA LEU A 91 -1.50 -4.00 18.88
C LEU A 91 -1.18 -2.84 19.83
N MET A 92 -1.81 -1.69 19.63
CA MET A 92 -1.60 -0.53 20.51
C MET A 92 -2.10 -0.81 21.91
N ASP A 93 -3.23 -1.50 22.06
CA ASP A 93 -3.76 -1.88 23.37
C ASP A 93 -2.79 -2.84 24.09
N ILE A 94 -2.25 -3.82 23.35
CA ILE A 94 -1.26 -4.75 23.89
C ILE A 94 0.05 -4.01 24.24
N TYR A 95 0.47 -3.08 23.39
CA TYR A 95 1.65 -2.26 23.64
C TYR A 95 1.50 -1.46 24.95
N GLN A 96 0.34 -0.86 25.16
CA GLN A 96 0.07 -0.12 26.39
C GLN A 96 0.20 -1.02 27.63
N PHE A 97 -0.31 -2.24 27.54
CA PHE A 97 -0.15 -3.21 28.63
C PHE A 97 1.32 -3.53 28.89
N ILE A 98 2.11 -3.71 27.82
CA ILE A 98 3.52 -4.09 27.92
C ILE A 98 4.36 -2.98 28.59
N VAL A 99 4.09 -1.72 28.24
CA VAL A 99 4.89 -0.59 28.75
C VAL A 99 4.40 -0.06 30.09
N GLU A 100 3.24 -0.49 30.55
CA GLU A 100 2.65 -0.08 31.81
C GLU A 100 3.46 -0.66 32.99
N GLU A 101 3.73 0.14 33.99
CA GLU A 101 4.45 -0.27 35.20
C GLU A 101 3.50 -0.57 36.41
#